data_faa7e1ac1a16d94917c53a397dd1c5fa
#
_entry.id   faa7e1ac1a16d94917c53a397dd1c5fa
#
_cell.length_a   1.000
_cell.length_b   1.000
_cell.length_c   1.000
_cell.angle_alpha   90.00
_cell.angle_beta   90.00
_cell.angle_gamma   90.00
#
_symmetry.space_group_name_H-M   'P 1'
#
loop_
_entity.id
_entity.type
_entity.pdbx_description
1 polymer ?
#
loop_
_entity_poly.entity_id
_entity_poly.type
_entity_poly.pdbx_seq_one_letter_code
_entity_poly.pdbx_strand_id
1 'polypeptide(L)'
;RYYLVGQATNDMVWDWDLLNNRVFRSKEAWQKITGSRLKGEHNQPDSWWNRIHPGDKEKVKKIIQDILKRPDIKKFQFECRVLRDDGSTRYISEKGYAMRNEKGELIRLVGTSRDISDVLELEKKLAEEQKKKQDDITNAVIAAQERERENLGKELHDNINQILATAKLYIEYSMQNPASGHEFLGSSKKLILSAVEEIRKLSKSLLPPSLGEVGLKMALQELVESIAIVNKFKIKEHYAFNDSAIQDEELKLTILRIVKEQLTNILRYAQPRNVPLPMAWALKILPAVYSYIMQY
;
A
#
# COMPACT_ATOMS: atom_id res chain seq x y z
N ARG A 1 -20.40 -5.66 -41.97
CA ARG A 1 -19.08 -5.27 -41.35
C ARG A 1 -19.20 -5.14 -39.84
N TYR A 2 -20.21 -4.46 -39.29
CA TYR A 2 -20.38 -4.27 -37.82
C TYR A 2 -20.63 -5.58 -37.08
N TYR A 3 -21.29 -6.57 -37.68
CA TYR A 3 -21.54 -7.86 -37.06
C TYR A 3 -20.25 -8.64 -36.71
N LEU A 4 -19.28 -8.66 -37.63
CA LEU A 4 -17.99 -9.33 -37.39
C LEU A 4 -17.14 -8.66 -36.28
N VAL A 5 -17.21 -7.35 -36.22
CA VAL A 5 -16.49 -6.60 -35.17
C VAL A 5 -17.10 -6.91 -33.80
N GLY A 6 -18.42 -6.89 -33.69
CA GLY A 6 -19.11 -7.22 -32.43
C GLY A 6 -18.87 -8.65 -31.96
N GLN A 7 -18.77 -9.61 -32.88
CA GLN A 7 -18.44 -11.02 -32.54
C GLN A 7 -17.00 -11.16 -32.07
N ALA A 8 -16.05 -10.46 -32.70
CA ALA A 8 -14.63 -10.53 -32.35
C ALA A 8 -14.33 -9.92 -30.97
N THR A 9 -15.04 -8.87 -30.56
CA THR A 9 -14.84 -8.15 -29.31
C THR A 9 -15.79 -8.58 -28.19
N ASN A 10 -16.81 -9.37 -28.50
CA ASN A 10 -17.89 -9.75 -27.58
C ASN A 10 -18.68 -8.55 -27.03
N ASP A 11 -18.55 -7.38 -27.68
CA ASP A 11 -19.23 -6.14 -27.32
C ASP A 11 -20.53 -5.98 -28.10
N MET A 12 -21.54 -5.34 -27.54
CA MET A 12 -22.70 -4.90 -28.26
C MET A 12 -22.33 -3.69 -29.11
N VAL A 13 -22.33 -3.85 -30.42
CA VAL A 13 -22.21 -2.73 -31.36
C VAL A 13 -23.58 -2.10 -31.58
N TRP A 14 -23.62 -0.77 -31.51
CA TRP A 14 -24.81 0.01 -31.77
C TRP A 14 -24.52 1.21 -32.68
N ASP A 15 -25.53 1.62 -33.40
CA ASP A 15 -25.48 2.68 -34.39
C ASP A 15 -26.83 3.41 -34.41
N TRP A 16 -26.81 4.66 -33.92
CA TRP A 16 -28.00 5.49 -33.82
C TRP A 16 -28.01 6.56 -34.90
N ASP A 17 -28.90 6.39 -35.87
CA ASP A 17 -29.24 7.40 -36.86
C ASP A 17 -30.27 8.37 -36.24
N LEU A 18 -29.78 9.57 -35.87
CA LEU A 18 -30.63 10.59 -35.26
C LEU A 18 -31.60 11.23 -36.24
N LEU A 19 -31.29 11.27 -37.55
CA LEU A 19 -32.14 11.86 -38.54
C LEU A 19 -33.41 11.04 -38.74
N ASN A 20 -33.28 9.71 -38.74
CA ASN A 20 -34.37 8.79 -38.91
C ASN A 20 -34.90 8.21 -37.59
N ASN A 21 -34.32 8.60 -36.47
CA ASN A 21 -34.60 8.08 -35.13
C ASN A 21 -34.56 6.55 -35.04
N ARG A 22 -33.58 5.92 -35.67
CA ARG A 22 -33.42 4.47 -35.75
C ARG A 22 -32.12 4.03 -35.11
N VAL A 23 -32.16 2.96 -34.31
CA VAL A 23 -30.99 2.37 -33.70
C VAL A 23 -30.79 0.94 -34.14
N PHE A 24 -29.64 0.66 -34.71
CA PHE A 24 -29.16 -0.71 -34.92
C PHE A 24 -28.44 -1.16 -33.61
N ARG A 25 -28.65 -2.45 -33.24
CA ARG A 25 -27.89 -3.12 -32.15
C ARG A 25 -27.63 -4.55 -32.53
N SER A 26 -26.43 -5.08 -32.19
CA SER A 26 -26.13 -6.49 -32.43
C SER A 26 -27.01 -7.38 -31.53
N LYS A 27 -27.77 -8.30 -32.15
CA LYS A 27 -28.83 -9.05 -31.48
C LYS A 27 -28.34 -9.98 -30.39
N GLU A 28 -27.25 -10.70 -30.64
CA GLU A 28 -26.66 -11.65 -29.70
C GLU A 28 -26.12 -10.96 -28.46
N ALA A 29 -25.37 -9.88 -28.65
CA ALA A 29 -24.83 -9.12 -27.55
C ALA A 29 -25.90 -8.38 -26.74
N TRP A 30 -26.94 -7.87 -27.40
CA TRP A 30 -28.14 -7.36 -26.72
C TRP A 30 -28.74 -8.40 -25.78
N GLN A 31 -29.01 -9.61 -26.30
CA GLN A 31 -29.60 -10.69 -25.51
C GLN A 31 -28.71 -11.08 -24.33
N LYS A 32 -27.40 -11.11 -24.54
CA LYS A 32 -26.41 -11.41 -23.49
C LYS A 32 -26.43 -10.36 -22.36
N ILE A 33 -26.51 -9.08 -22.72
CA ILE A 33 -26.49 -7.98 -21.74
C ILE A 33 -27.85 -7.87 -21.04
N THR A 34 -28.96 -7.90 -21.77
CA THR A 34 -30.28 -7.56 -21.24
C THR A 34 -31.14 -8.78 -20.85
N GLY A 35 -30.80 -9.98 -21.31
CA GLY A 35 -31.62 -11.17 -21.14
C GLY A 35 -32.79 -11.27 -22.13
N SER A 36 -33.04 -10.24 -22.94
CA SER A 36 -34.16 -10.15 -23.86
C SER A 36 -33.76 -10.34 -25.31
N ARG A 37 -34.65 -10.89 -26.10
CA ARG A 37 -34.51 -10.89 -27.57
C ARG A 37 -34.92 -9.54 -28.16
N LEU A 38 -34.14 -9.02 -29.09
CA LEU A 38 -34.49 -7.86 -29.87
C LEU A 38 -35.67 -8.19 -30.82
N LYS A 39 -36.70 -7.36 -30.79
CA LYS A 39 -37.82 -7.46 -31.74
C LYS A 39 -37.50 -6.55 -32.95
N GLY A 40 -37.27 -7.15 -34.12
CA GLY A 40 -36.97 -6.45 -35.39
C GLY A 40 -35.48 -6.13 -35.59
N GLU A 41 -35.16 -5.44 -36.70
CA GLU A 41 -33.79 -5.05 -37.07
C GLU A 41 -33.40 -3.71 -36.49
N HIS A 42 -34.34 -2.81 -36.29
CA HIS A 42 -34.12 -1.48 -35.71
C HIS A 42 -35.00 -1.30 -34.49
N ASN A 43 -34.39 -0.91 -33.40
CA ASN A 43 -35.09 -0.61 -32.16
C ASN A 43 -35.21 0.89 -31.94
N GLN A 44 -36.21 1.24 -31.13
CA GLN A 44 -36.36 2.61 -30.63
C GLN A 44 -35.22 2.93 -29.61
N PRO A 45 -34.72 4.17 -29.58
CA PRO A 45 -33.75 4.60 -28.57
C PRO A 45 -34.17 4.28 -27.15
N ASP A 46 -35.46 4.42 -26.84
CA ASP A 46 -36.06 4.18 -25.52
C ASP A 46 -35.85 2.76 -24.99
N SER A 47 -35.67 1.77 -25.90
CA SER A 47 -35.40 0.39 -25.48
C SER A 47 -34.20 0.24 -24.58
N TRP A 48 -33.13 1.01 -24.82
CA TRP A 48 -31.94 1.05 -23.96
C TRP A 48 -32.14 1.93 -22.73
N TRP A 49 -32.70 3.12 -22.91
CA TRP A 49 -32.99 4.07 -21.87
C TRP A 49 -33.81 3.48 -20.72
N ASN A 50 -34.82 2.69 -21.06
CA ASN A 50 -35.68 2.06 -20.07
C ASN A 50 -34.95 1.01 -19.22
N ARG A 51 -33.84 0.48 -19.70
CA ARG A 51 -33.01 -0.50 -18.99
C ARG A 51 -31.94 0.09 -18.12
N ILE A 52 -31.62 1.35 -18.30
CA ILE A 52 -30.67 2.03 -17.42
C ILE A 52 -31.22 2.06 -15.99
N HIS A 53 -30.38 1.65 -15.04
CA HIS A 53 -30.74 1.65 -13.62
C HIS A 53 -31.21 3.05 -13.19
N PRO A 54 -32.29 3.18 -12.41
CA PRO A 54 -32.85 4.49 -12.03
C PRO A 54 -31.81 5.46 -11.43
N GLY A 55 -30.91 4.94 -10.60
CA GLY A 55 -29.85 5.74 -9.98
C GLY A 55 -28.79 6.30 -10.95
N ASP A 56 -28.76 5.81 -12.21
CA ASP A 56 -27.77 6.26 -13.19
C ASP A 56 -28.40 7.11 -14.30
N LYS A 57 -29.74 7.14 -14.38
CA LYS A 57 -30.47 7.86 -15.45
C LYS A 57 -30.11 9.34 -15.55
N GLU A 58 -30.07 10.06 -14.44
CA GLU A 58 -29.76 11.51 -14.47
C GLU A 58 -28.32 11.76 -14.92
N LYS A 59 -27.37 10.93 -14.48
CA LYS A 59 -25.96 10.99 -14.90
C LYS A 59 -25.85 10.77 -16.42
N VAL A 60 -26.48 9.72 -16.93
CA VAL A 60 -26.42 9.37 -18.37
C VAL A 60 -27.13 10.42 -19.21
N LYS A 61 -28.29 10.92 -18.76
CA LYS A 61 -29.02 12.01 -19.41
C LYS A 61 -28.15 13.25 -19.60
N LYS A 62 -27.45 13.66 -18.55
CA LYS A 62 -26.53 14.81 -18.61
C LYS A 62 -25.42 14.58 -19.65
N ILE A 63 -24.79 13.40 -19.64
CA ILE A 63 -23.74 13.05 -20.61
C ILE A 63 -24.27 13.12 -22.04
N ILE A 64 -25.43 12.54 -22.30
CA ILE A 64 -26.06 12.57 -23.65
C ILE A 64 -26.40 14.02 -24.03
N GLN A 65 -26.94 14.82 -23.13
CA GLN A 65 -27.21 16.24 -23.39
C GLN A 65 -25.93 17.01 -23.72
N ASP A 66 -24.84 16.75 -23.04
CA ASP A 66 -23.55 17.38 -23.31
C ASP A 66 -23.02 16.98 -24.71
N ILE A 67 -23.17 15.71 -25.11
CA ILE A 67 -22.80 15.25 -26.46
C ILE A 67 -23.65 15.94 -27.52
N LEU A 68 -24.94 16.11 -27.27
CA LEU A 68 -25.85 16.78 -28.20
C LEU A 68 -25.52 18.28 -28.38
N LYS A 69 -25.18 18.97 -27.28
CA LYS A 69 -25.00 20.42 -27.26
C LYS A 69 -23.58 20.86 -27.62
N ARG A 70 -22.55 20.03 -27.39
CA ARG A 70 -21.15 20.38 -27.55
C ARG A 70 -20.54 19.81 -28.83
N PRO A 71 -20.24 20.63 -29.83
CA PRO A 71 -19.68 20.17 -31.11
C PRO A 71 -18.26 19.62 -31.00
N ASP A 72 -17.51 20.03 -29.98
CA ASP A 72 -16.15 19.60 -29.68
C ASP A 72 -16.09 18.12 -29.23
N ILE A 73 -17.17 17.56 -28.68
CA ILE A 73 -17.23 16.16 -28.25
C ILE A 73 -17.41 15.26 -29.47
N LYS A 74 -16.29 14.65 -29.90
CA LYS A 74 -16.29 13.64 -30.96
C LYS A 74 -16.27 12.21 -30.41
N LYS A 75 -15.62 11.98 -29.27
CA LYS A 75 -15.56 10.67 -28.59
C LYS A 75 -16.11 10.82 -27.18
N PHE A 76 -16.77 9.79 -26.71
CA PHE A 76 -17.27 9.74 -25.33
C PHE A 76 -17.15 8.34 -24.77
N GLN A 77 -17.04 8.27 -23.47
CA GLN A 77 -17.04 7.03 -22.68
C GLN A 77 -17.74 7.30 -21.35
N PHE A 78 -18.57 6.38 -20.93
CA PHE A 78 -19.17 6.40 -19.60
C PHE A 78 -19.55 4.98 -19.17
N GLU A 79 -19.82 4.82 -17.89
CA GLU A 79 -20.28 3.56 -17.32
C GLU A 79 -21.64 3.76 -16.67
N CYS A 80 -22.51 2.77 -16.86
CA CYS A 80 -23.84 2.75 -16.26
C CYS A 80 -24.24 1.32 -15.91
N ARG A 81 -25.20 1.21 -15.02
CA ARG A 81 -25.85 -0.05 -14.69
C ARG A 81 -27.07 -0.26 -15.58
N VAL A 82 -27.24 -1.48 -16.04
CA VAL A 82 -28.36 -1.90 -16.89
C VAL A 82 -29.11 -3.03 -16.20
N LEU A 83 -30.45 -2.90 -16.16
CA LEU A 83 -31.34 -3.91 -15.59
C LEU A 83 -31.67 -4.96 -16.64
N ARG A 84 -31.54 -6.23 -16.27
CA ARG A 84 -31.96 -7.37 -17.06
C ARG A 84 -33.42 -7.71 -16.79
N ASP A 85 -34.00 -8.56 -17.64
CA ASP A 85 -35.40 -9.04 -17.50
C ASP A 85 -35.60 -9.89 -16.22
N ASP A 86 -34.54 -10.55 -15.74
CA ASP A 86 -34.55 -11.33 -14.51
C ASP A 86 -34.38 -10.45 -13.23
N GLY A 87 -34.33 -9.14 -13.39
CA GLY A 87 -34.11 -8.18 -12.30
C GLY A 87 -32.63 -8.01 -11.87
N SER A 88 -31.73 -8.80 -12.43
CA SER A 88 -30.29 -8.65 -12.14
C SER A 88 -29.73 -7.40 -12.82
N THR A 89 -28.60 -6.93 -12.30
CA THR A 89 -27.91 -5.72 -12.80
C THR A 89 -26.61 -6.11 -13.49
N ARG A 90 -26.34 -5.49 -14.64
CA ARG A 90 -25.05 -5.56 -15.32
C ARG A 90 -24.39 -4.18 -15.34
N TYR A 91 -23.10 -4.17 -15.23
CA TYR A 91 -22.26 -2.97 -15.37
C TYR A 91 -21.76 -2.86 -16.79
N ILE A 92 -22.12 -1.79 -17.46
CA ILE A 92 -21.83 -1.60 -18.89
C ILE A 92 -20.92 -0.40 -19.07
N SER A 93 -19.82 -0.60 -19.79
CA SER A 93 -18.96 0.48 -20.28
C SER A 93 -19.37 0.83 -21.71
N GLU A 94 -19.87 2.05 -21.88
CA GLU A 94 -20.28 2.63 -23.17
C GLU A 94 -19.12 3.42 -23.75
N LYS A 95 -18.80 3.16 -25.02
CA LYS A 95 -17.85 3.95 -25.80
C LYS A 95 -18.47 4.33 -27.11
N GLY A 96 -18.41 5.59 -27.49
CA GLY A 96 -19.02 6.04 -28.71
C GLY A 96 -18.30 7.18 -29.42
N TYR A 97 -18.70 7.36 -30.66
CA TYR A 97 -18.24 8.41 -31.54
C TYR A 97 -19.45 9.19 -32.09
N ALA A 98 -19.39 10.52 -32.01
CA ALA A 98 -20.41 11.44 -32.48
C ALA A 98 -20.03 11.96 -33.88
N MET A 99 -20.89 11.70 -34.86
CA MET A 99 -20.71 12.14 -36.24
C MET A 99 -21.63 13.36 -36.51
N ARG A 100 -21.05 14.40 -37.08
CA ARG A 100 -21.75 15.65 -37.40
C ARG A 100 -21.63 15.96 -38.87
N ASN A 101 -22.63 16.69 -39.41
CA ASN A 101 -22.60 17.19 -40.76
C ASN A 101 -21.69 18.47 -40.85
N GLU A 102 -21.58 19.02 -42.06
CA GLU A 102 -20.76 20.26 -42.30
C GLU A 102 -21.26 21.47 -41.54
N LYS A 103 -22.55 21.48 -41.15
CA LYS A 103 -23.16 22.54 -40.32
C LYS A 103 -22.93 22.36 -38.83
N GLY A 104 -22.23 21.27 -38.41
CA GLY A 104 -21.98 20.96 -37.00
C GLY A 104 -23.13 20.24 -36.28
N GLU A 105 -24.23 19.93 -37.02
CA GLU A 105 -25.38 19.23 -36.42
C GLU A 105 -25.06 17.75 -36.26
N LEU A 106 -25.43 17.17 -35.09
CA LEU A 106 -25.21 15.77 -34.78
C LEU A 106 -26.20 14.93 -35.60
N ILE A 107 -25.67 14.06 -36.49
CA ILE A 107 -26.45 13.22 -37.38
C ILE A 107 -26.43 11.76 -36.95
N ARG A 108 -25.37 11.28 -36.29
CA ARG A 108 -25.21 9.87 -36.00
C ARG A 108 -24.32 9.65 -34.76
N LEU A 109 -24.66 8.69 -33.94
CA LEU A 109 -23.83 8.17 -32.86
C LEU A 109 -23.54 6.70 -33.12
N VAL A 110 -22.27 6.30 -33.06
CA VAL A 110 -21.87 4.90 -33.22
C VAL A 110 -21.03 4.48 -32.03
N GLY A 111 -21.16 3.26 -31.58
CA GLY A 111 -20.39 2.83 -30.43
C GLY A 111 -20.52 1.37 -30.06
N THR A 112 -19.97 1.08 -28.91
CA THR A 112 -19.98 -0.26 -28.31
C THR A 112 -20.37 -0.19 -26.84
N SER A 113 -21.12 -1.19 -26.39
CA SER A 113 -21.44 -1.43 -24.99
C SER A 113 -20.78 -2.73 -24.57
N ARG A 114 -19.86 -2.65 -23.62
CA ARG A 114 -19.15 -3.82 -23.06
C ARG A 114 -19.68 -4.14 -21.67
N ASP A 115 -20.04 -5.39 -21.45
CA ASP A 115 -20.31 -5.88 -20.10
C ASP A 115 -19.00 -6.03 -19.34
N ILE A 116 -18.85 -5.24 -18.28
CA ILE A 116 -17.68 -5.23 -17.41
C ILE A 116 -17.97 -5.84 -16.03
N SER A 117 -19.13 -6.47 -15.86
CA SER A 117 -19.57 -7.01 -14.57
C SER A 117 -18.61 -8.06 -14.02
N ASP A 118 -18.16 -8.99 -14.86
CA ASP A 118 -17.24 -10.05 -14.45
C ASP A 118 -15.84 -9.47 -14.08
N VAL A 119 -15.41 -8.43 -14.78
CA VAL A 119 -14.14 -7.73 -14.49
C VAL A 119 -14.21 -7.06 -13.13
N LEU A 120 -15.28 -6.30 -12.87
CA LEU A 120 -15.48 -5.62 -11.58
C LEU A 120 -15.63 -6.62 -10.41
N GLU A 121 -16.29 -7.75 -10.63
CA GLU A 121 -16.40 -8.80 -9.61
C GLU A 121 -15.04 -9.42 -9.30
N LEU A 122 -14.22 -9.67 -10.34
CA LEU A 122 -12.88 -10.23 -10.17
C LEU A 122 -11.95 -9.23 -9.46
N GLU A 123 -11.99 -7.95 -9.85
CA GLU A 123 -11.22 -6.88 -9.19
C GLU A 123 -11.58 -6.75 -7.71
N LYS A 124 -12.88 -6.83 -7.39
CA LYS A 124 -13.35 -6.81 -6.01
C LYS A 124 -12.82 -8.01 -5.20
N LYS A 125 -12.93 -9.23 -5.76
CA LYS A 125 -12.40 -10.43 -5.10
C LYS A 125 -10.89 -10.34 -4.87
N LEU A 126 -10.15 -9.83 -5.86
CA LEU A 126 -8.70 -9.65 -5.74
C LEU A 126 -8.35 -8.64 -4.63
N ALA A 127 -9.07 -7.52 -4.57
CA ALA A 127 -8.86 -6.52 -3.52
C ALA A 127 -9.17 -7.07 -2.11
N GLU A 128 -10.23 -7.87 -1.97
CA GLU A 128 -10.58 -8.54 -0.71
C GLU A 128 -9.50 -9.56 -0.29
N GLU A 129 -9.00 -10.34 -1.26
CA GLU A 129 -7.91 -11.30 -1.00
C GLU A 129 -6.60 -10.61 -0.61
N GLN A 130 -6.24 -9.53 -1.30
CA GLN A 130 -5.05 -8.74 -0.96
C GLN A 130 -5.15 -8.14 0.45
N LYS A 131 -6.31 -7.60 0.81
CA LYS A 131 -6.56 -7.07 2.15
C LYS A 131 -6.39 -8.16 3.21
N LYS A 132 -7.00 -9.33 2.99
CA LYS A 132 -6.88 -10.47 3.91
C LYS A 132 -5.43 -10.90 4.09
N LYS A 133 -4.66 -11.04 3.01
CA LYS A 133 -3.23 -11.37 3.08
C LYS A 133 -2.44 -10.33 3.88
N GLN A 134 -2.74 -9.05 3.71
CA GLN A 134 -2.08 -7.97 4.46
C GLN A 134 -2.40 -8.06 5.96
N ASP A 135 -3.64 -8.35 6.32
CA ASP A 135 -4.06 -8.53 7.71
C ASP A 135 -3.36 -9.76 8.33
N ASP A 136 -3.28 -10.88 7.60
CA ASP A 136 -2.59 -12.11 8.04
C ASP A 136 -1.09 -11.85 8.27
N ILE A 137 -0.42 -11.12 7.37
CA ILE A 137 0.99 -10.75 7.54
C ILE A 137 1.17 -9.86 8.78
N THR A 138 0.30 -8.87 8.97
CA THR A 138 0.37 -7.97 10.12
C THR A 138 0.24 -8.75 11.43
N ASN A 139 -0.74 -9.65 11.51
CA ASN A 139 -0.95 -10.49 12.69
C ASN A 139 0.24 -11.44 12.95
N ALA A 140 0.82 -12.02 11.88
CA ALA A 140 2.00 -12.87 12.01
C ALA A 140 3.22 -12.10 12.53
N VAL A 141 3.42 -10.86 12.09
CA VAL A 141 4.51 -9.98 12.57
C VAL A 141 4.32 -9.64 14.04
N ILE A 142 3.10 -9.27 14.46
CA ILE A 142 2.78 -8.98 15.86
C ILE A 142 3.05 -10.22 16.73
N ALA A 143 2.55 -11.38 16.32
CA ALA A 143 2.76 -12.62 17.07
C ALA A 143 4.25 -13.03 17.16
N ALA A 144 5.04 -12.75 16.10
CA ALA A 144 6.48 -12.99 16.12
C ALA A 144 7.20 -12.04 17.09
N GLN A 145 6.82 -10.77 17.13
CA GLN A 145 7.37 -9.78 18.08
C GLN A 145 7.03 -10.12 19.53
N GLU A 146 5.80 -10.58 19.80
CA GLU A 146 5.40 -11.00 21.15
C GLU A 146 6.20 -12.22 21.63
N ARG A 147 6.38 -13.22 20.76
CA ARG A 147 7.21 -14.40 21.08
C ARG A 147 8.66 -14.01 21.35
N GLU A 148 9.22 -13.15 20.55
CA GLU A 148 10.59 -12.64 20.73
C GLU A 148 10.71 -11.92 22.07
N ARG A 149 9.74 -11.07 22.42
CA ARG A 149 9.70 -10.37 23.71
C ARG A 149 9.59 -11.32 24.90
N GLU A 150 8.76 -12.39 24.78
CA GLU A 150 8.65 -13.42 25.80
C GLU A 150 9.95 -14.19 25.99
N ASN A 151 10.62 -14.58 24.89
CA ASN A 151 11.90 -15.29 24.93
C ASN A 151 12.98 -14.46 25.59
N LEU A 152 13.09 -13.20 25.21
CA LEU A 152 14.02 -12.25 25.82
C LEU A 152 13.73 -12.05 27.32
N GLY A 153 12.45 -11.97 27.71
CA GLY A 153 12.03 -11.89 29.11
C GLY A 153 12.46 -13.11 29.93
N LYS A 154 12.33 -14.32 29.36
CA LYS A 154 12.78 -15.56 30.02
C LYS A 154 14.30 -15.61 30.14
N GLU A 155 15.01 -15.28 29.06
CA GLU A 155 16.50 -15.27 29.05
C GLU A 155 17.06 -14.28 30.07
N LEU A 156 16.47 -13.09 30.17
CA LEU A 156 16.77 -12.11 31.22
C LEU A 156 16.53 -12.66 32.62
N HIS A 157 15.36 -13.25 32.84
CA HIS A 157 14.99 -13.75 34.15
C HIS A 157 15.88 -14.92 34.61
N ASP A 158 16.13 -15.88 33.73
CA ASP A 158 16.81 -17.10 34.12
C ASP A 158 18.33 -16.89 34.25
N ASN A 159 18.97 -16.22 33.32
CA ASN A 159 20.42 -16.03 33.32
C ASN A 159 20.86 -14.95 34.33
N ILE A 160 20.30 -13.75 34.23
CA ILE A 160 20.74 -12.62 35.04
C ILE A 160 20.39 -12.79 36.52
N ASN A 161 19.16 -13.28 36.79
CA ASN A 161 18.77 -13.54 38.19
C ASN A 161 19.64 -14.64 38.83
N GLN A 162 20.01 -15.67 38.09
CA GLN A 162 20.88 -16.73 38.59
C GLN A 162 22.29 -16.18 38.94
N ILE A 163 22.86 -15.35 38.05
CA ILE A 163 24.16 -14.70 38.31
C ILE A 163 24.09 -13.81 39.55
N LEU A 164 23.06 -12.97 39.67
CA LEU A 164 22.88 -12.06 40.81
C LEU A 164 22.59 -12.80 42.14
N ALA A 165 21.78 -13.88 42.09
CA ALA A 165 21.54 -14.71 43.26
C ALA A 165 22.80 -15.38 43.77
N THR A 166 23.65 -15.89 42.86
CA THR A 166 24.98 -16.45 43.25
C THR A 166 25.89 -15.39 43.82
N ALA A 167 25.94 -14.19 43.22
CA ALA A 167 26.73 -13.07 43.73
C ALA A 167 26.27 -12.68 45.14
N LYS A 168 24.97 -12.63 45.39
CA LYS A 168 24.40 -12.37 46.72
C LYS A 168 24.84 -13.41 47.77
N LEU A 169 24.76 -14.71 47.43
CA LEU A 169 25.22 -15.76 48.32
C LEU A 169 26.70 -15.63 48.67
N TYR A 170 27.56 -15.26 47.75
CA TYR A 170 28.97 -15.04 48.04
C TYR A 170 29.21 -13.84 48.95
N ILE A 171 28.44 -12.76 48.83
CA ILE A 171 28.49 -11.65 49.76
C ILE A 171 28.04 -12.06 51.15
N GLU A 172 26.91 -12.76 51.28
CA GLU A 172 26.37 -13.24 52.57
C GLU A 172 27.36 -14.17 53.27
N TYR A 173 27.97 -15.11 52.51
CA TYR A 173 28.99 -15.98 53.06
C TYR A 173 30.23 -15.21 53.55
N SER A 174 30.67 -14.21 52.81
CA SER A 174 31.79 -13.36 53.19
C SER A 174 31.55 -12.57 54.47
N MET A 175 30.32 -12.12 54.69
CA MET A 175 29.91 -11.38 55.88
C MET A 175 29.94 -12.27 57.13
N GLN A 176 29.60 -13.59 56.96
CA GLN A 176 29.61 -14.56 58.06
C GLN A 176 30.97 -15.12 58.35
N ASN A 177 31.93 -15.09 57.41
CA ASN A 177 33.27 -15.67 57.55
C ASN A 177 34.35 -14.65 57.18
N PRO A 178 34.66 -13.64 58.00
CA PRO A 178 35.57 -12.56 57.68
C PRO A 178 37.01 -13.04 57.35
N ALA A 179 37.47 -14.12 57.92
CA ALA A 179 38.84 -14.63 57.74
C ALA A 179 39.10 -15.19 56.31
N SER A 180 38.05 -15.73 55.63
CA SER A 180 38.11 -16.29 54.28
C SER A 180 37.25 -15.50 53.27
N GLY A 181 36.61 -14.45 53.69
CA GLY A 181 35.59 -13.72 52.93
C GLY A 181 36.14 -12.95 51.72
N HIS A 182 37.43 -12.57 51.74
CA HIS A 182 38.01 -11.74 50.65
C HIS A 182 37.96 -12.40 49.27
N GLU A 183 38.14 -13.70 49.19
CA GLU A 183 38.09 -14.45 47.90
C GLU A 183 36.67 -14.48 47.33
N PHE A 184 35.66 -14.68 48.17
CA PHE A 184 34.26 -14.69 47.80
C PHE A 184 33.73 -13.31 47.38
N LEU A 185 34.21 -12.23 48.02
CA LEU A 185 33.94 -10.87 47.57
C LEU A 185 34.49 -10.58 46.18
N GLY A 186 35.72 -11.07 45.89
CA GLY A 186 36.32 -10.99 44.58
C GLY A 186 35.51 -11.72 43.51
N SER A 187 35.00 -12.90 43.83
CA SER A 187 34.14 -13.71 42.97
C SER A 187 32.76 -13.07 42.74
N SER A 188 32.15 -12.52 43.81
CA SER A 188 30.89 -11.77 43.69
C SER A 188 31.01 -10.57 42.77
N LYS A 189 32.11 -9.77 42.92
CA LYS A 189 32.38 -8.64 42.03
C LYS A 189 32.44 -9.07 40.55
N LYS A 190 33.11 -10.21 40.24
CA LYS A 190 33.18 -10.73 38.85
C LYS A 190 31.81 -11.12 38.32
N LEU A 191 30.97 -11.78 39.15
CA LEU A 191 29.60 -12.15 38.76
C LEU A 191 28.72 -10.94 38.47
N ILE A 192 28.80 -9.90 39.30
CA ILE A 192 28.06 -8.64 39.08
C ILE A 192 28.52 -7.98 37.78
N LEU A 193 29.81 -7.92 37.50
CA LEU A 193 30.32 -7.37 36.24
C LEU A 193 29.85 -8.20 35.03
N SER A 194 29.79 -9.54 35.16
CA SER A 194 29.25 -10.40 34.13
C SER A 194 27.77 -10.13 33.89
N ALA A 195 26.96 -9.96 34.93
CA ALA A 195 25.53 -9.61 34.78
C ALA A 195 25.36 -8.25 34.08
N VAL A 196 26.16 -7.26 34.39
CA VAL A 196 26.15 -5.93 33.73
C VAL A 196 26.46 -6.09 32.23
N GLU A 197 27.44 -6.92 31.90
CA GLU A 197 27.80 -7.15 30.47
C GLU A 197 26.70 -7.89 29.71
N GLU A 198 26.06 -8.90 30.34
CA GLU A 198 24.89 -9.58 29.71
C GLU A 198 23.72 -8.61 29.53
N ILE A 199 23.40 -7.76 30.49
CA ILE A 199 22.39 -6.71 30.35
C ILE A 199 22.73 -5.77 29.19
N ARG A 200 23.99 -5.37 29.05
CA ARG A 200 24.43 -4.50 27.95
C ARG A 200 24.27 -5.18 26.59
N LYS A 201 24.63 -6.46 26.47
CA LYS A 201 24.45 -7.23 25.22
C LYS A 201 22.98 -7.32 24.83
N LEU A 202 22.11 -7.66 25.78
CA LEU A 202 20.66 -7.73 25.56
C LEU A 202 20.06 -6.36 25.22
N SER A 203 20.49 -5.31 25.90
CA SER A 203 20.07 -3.94 25.58
C SER A 203 20.51 -3.53 24.17
N LYS A 204 21.71 -3.92 23.73
CA LYS A 204 22.17 -3.66 22.36
C LYS A 204 21.39 -4.47 21.30
N SER A 205 20.90 -5.65 21.62
CA SER A 205 20.05 -6.43 20.71
C SER A 205 18.64 -5.88 20.58
N LEU A 206 18.12 -5.28 21.65
CA LEU A 206 16.76 -4.71 21.74
C LEU A 206 16.68 -3.26 21.25
N LEU A 207 17.73 -2.50 21.45
CA LEU A 207 17.81 -1.11 21.00
C LEU A 207 18.78 -1.04 19.81
N PRO A 208 18.50 -0.21 18.80
CA PRO A 208 19.56 0.21 17.90
C PRO A 208 20.73 0.75 18.73
N PRO A 209 21.99 0.66 18.25
CA PRO A 209 23.19 1.05 19.01
C PRO A 209 22.94 2.35 19.75
N SER A 210 23.31 2.38 21.04
CA SER A 210 22.99 3.51 21.91
C SER A 210 23.53 4.80 21.28
N LEU A 211 22.62 5.62 20.80
CA LEU A 211 22.91 6.88 20.11
C LEU A 211 23.79 7.82 20.94
N GLY A 212 23.78 7.64 22.28
CA GLY A 212 24.60 8.42 23.22
C GLY A 212 26.09 8.14 23.16
N GLU A 213 26.51 6.90 22.84
CA GLU A 213 27.94 6.55 22.79
C GLU A 213 28.53 6.65 21.37
N VAL A 214 27.69 6.42 20.34
CA VAL A 214 28.16 6.26 18.94
C VAL A 214 27.80 7.45 18.07
N GLY A 215 26.79 8.22 18.45
CA GLY A 215 26.27 9.34 17.67
C GLY A 215 25.29 8.91 16.56
N LEU A 216 24.43 9.83 16.14
CA LEU A 216 23.40 9.58 15.13
C LEU A 216 23.99 9.23 13.78
N LYS A 217 25.08 9.89 13.37
CA LYS A 217 25.71 9.65 12.07
C LYS A 217 26.23 8.22 11.95
N MET A 218 26.91 7.73 12.98
CA MET A 218 27.48 6.39 12.96
C MET A 218 26.40 5.30 13.05
N ALA A 219 25.35 5.54 13.85
CA ALA A 219 24.19 4.65 13.90
C ALA A 219 23.44 4.55 12.56
N LEU A 220 23.34 5.65 11.81
CA LEU A 220 22.78 5.66 10.46
C LEU A 220 23.66 4.91 9.47
N GLN A 221 24.99 5.05 9.57
CA GLN A 221 25.94 4.31 8.73
C GLN A 221 25.84 2.81 8.95
N GLU A 222 25.86 2.34 10.20
CA GLU A 222 25.68 0.92 10.53
C GLU A 222 24.35 0.36 10.02
N LEU A 223 23.25 1.15 10.14
CA LEU A 223 21.94 0.78 9.61
C LEU A 223 21.98 0.59 8.09
N VAL A 224 22.57 1.55 7.36
CA VAL A 224 22.67 1.52 5.90
C VAL A 224 23.56 0.35 5.44
N GLU A 225 24.72 0.15 6.07
CA GLU A 225 25.61 -0.97 5.79
C GLU A 225 24.95 -2.33 6.00
N SER A 226 24.25 -2.52 7.12
CA SER A 226 23.53 -3.76 7.42
C SER A 226 22.49 -4.11 6.34
N ILE A 227 21.79 -3.12 5.86
CA ILE A 227 20.78 -3.26 4.80
C ILE A 227 21.43 -3.51 3.43
N ALA A 228 22.52 -2.81 3.12
CA ALA A 228 23.24 -2.93 1.86
C ALA A 228 23.85 -4.34 1.67
N ILE A 229 24.44 -4.91 2.75
CA ILE A 229 25.02 -6.26 2.75
C ILE A 229 23.98 -7.32 2.42
N VAL A 230 22.81 -7.27 3.08
CA VAL A 230 21.74 -8.26 2.90
C VAL A 230 21.16 -8.21 1.48
N ASN A 231 21.03 -7.03 0.90
CA ASN A 231 20.30 -6.83 -0.36
C ASN A 231 21.20 -6.61 -1.58
N LYS A 232 22.51 -6.69 -1.42
CA LYS A 232 23.53 -6.61 -2.51
C LYS A 232 23.43 -5.37 -3.39
N PHE A 233 23.05 -4.21 -2.82
CA PHE A 233 23.07 -2.94 -3.55
C PHE A 233 23.95 -1.90 -2.85
N LYS A 234 24.39 -0.89 -3.63
CA LYS A 234 25.23 0.20 -3.12
C LYS A 234 24.38 1.42 -2.80
N ILE A 235 24.47 1.89 -1.56
CA ILE A 235 23.86 3.15 -1.13
C ILE A 235 24.96 4.20 -1.09
N LYS A 236 24.75 5.34 -1.76
CA LYS A 236 25.64 6.52 -1.61
C LYS A 236 25.10 7.37 -0.47
N GLU A 237 25.90 7.54 0.54
CA GLU A 237 25.58 8.29 1.75
C GLU A 237 26.14 9.70 1.67
N HIS A 238 25.36 10.69 2.06
CA HIS A 238 25.80 12.05 2.24
C HIS A 238 25.14 12.66 3.47
N TYR A 239 25.93 12.94 4.51
CA TYR A 239 25.46 13.47 5.77
C TYR A 239 25.84 14.95 5.87
N ALA A 240 24.84 15.84 5.85
CA ALA A 240 25.02 17.30 5.91
C ALA A 240 24.75 17.88 7.30
N PHE A 241 24.83 17.05 8.37
CA PHE A 241 24.63 17.50 9.74
C PHE A 241 25.82 17.13 10.63
N ASN A 242 25.96 17.86 11.77
CA ASN A 242 26.91 17.55 12.80
C ASN A 242 26.14 16.91 13.98
N ASP A 243 26.64 15.80 14.52
CA ASP A 243 26.04 15.10 15.66
C ASP A 243 25.87 15.99 16.90
N SER A 244 26.79 16.94 17.09
CA SER A 244 26.74 17.91 18.21
C SER A 244 25.55 18.89 18.08
N ALA A 245 24.95 19.04 16.91
CA ALA A 245 23.81 19.91 16.71
C ALA A 245 22.50 19.31 17.22
N ILE A 246 22.44 17.98 17.40
CA ILE A 246 21.26 17.26 17.89
C ILE A 246 21.59 16.65 19.25
N GLN A 247 21.21 17.35 20.33
CA GLN A 247 21.49 16.92 21.71
C GLN A 247 20.39 16.00 22.27
N ASP A 248 19.19 16.09 21.75
CA ASP A 248 18.02 15.32 22.19
C ASP A 248 18.11 13.85 21.71
N GLU A 249 18.26 12.93 22.67
CA GLU A 249 18.33 11.49 22.41
C GLU A 249 17.02 10.92 21.85
N GLU A 250 15.87 11.44 22.24
CA GLU A 250 14.57 11.00 21.74
C GLU A 250 14.38 11.41 20.28
N LEU A 251 14.87 12.61 19.92
CA LEU A 251 14.91 13.08 18.55
C LEU A 251 15.84 12.23 17.68
N LYS A 252 17.02 11.87 18.17
CA LYS A 252 17.96 10.98 17.46
C LYS A 252 17.33 9.61 17.20
N LEU A 253 16.67 9.03 18.21
CA LEU A 253 15.94 7.75 18.09
C LEU A 253 14.81 7.86 17.06
N THR A 254 14.07 8.95 17.05
CA THR A 254 12.98 9.20 16.11
C THR A 254 13.51 9.27 14.67
N ILE A 255 14.61 10.00 14.44
CA ILE A 255 15.25 10.10 13.13
C ILE A 255 15.72 8.71 12.65
N LEU A 256 16.38 7.94 13.51
CA LEU A 256 16.86 6.60 13.19
C LEU A 256 15.68 5.67 12.81
N ARG A 257 14.58 5.73 13.55
CA ARG A 257 13.37 4.94 13.29
C ARG A 257 12.74 5.32 11.96
N ILE A 258 12.61 6.61 11.65
CA ILE A 258 12.08 7.09 10.38
C ILE A 258 12.96 6.62 9.21
N VAL A 259 14.27 6.75 9.30
CA VAL A 259 15.20 6.32 8.25
C VAL A 259 15.13 4.81 8.04
N LYS A 260 15.07 4.01 9.11
CA LYS A 260 14.92 2.55 9.06
C LYS A 260 13.64 2.16 8.34
N GLU A 261 12.53 2.80 8.66
CA GLU A 261 11.24 2.54 8.04
C GLU A 261 11.24 2.91 6.55
N GLN A 262 11.81 4.08 6.19
CA GLN A 262 11.92 4.51 4.79
C GLN A 262 12.81 3.57 3.98
N LEU A 263 13.95 3.14 4.50
CA LEU A 263 14.81 2.15 3.85
C LEU A 263 14.07 0.82 3.66
N THR A 264 13.34 0.36 4.66
CA THR A 264 12.53 -0.86 4.58
C THR A 264 11.43 -0.73 3.51
N ASN A 265 10.76 0.42 3.44
CA ASN A 265 9.75 0.71 2.43
C ASN A 265 10.34 0.75 1.01
N ILE A 266 11.51 1.36 0.84
CA ILE A 266 12.23 1.36 -0.45
C ILE A 266 12.56 -0.07 -0.87
N LEU A 267 13.05 -0.91 0.03
CA LEU A 267 13.34 -2.32 -0.25
C LEU A 267 12.11 -3.11 -0.67
N ARG A 268 10.99 -2.86 0.00
CA ARG A 268 9.73 -3.58 -0.24
C ARG A 268 9.06 -3.19 -1.55
N TYR A 269 9.12 -1.90 -1.93
CA TYR A 269 8.31 -1.36 -3.03
C TYR A 269 9.09 -0.94 -4.27
N ALA A 270 10.38 -0.59 -4.16
CA ALA A 270 11.13 -0.01 -5.28
C ALA A 270 11.83 -1.04 -6.18
N GLN A 271 11.94 -2.34 -5.78
CA GLN A 271 12.71 -3.38 -6.49
C GLN A 271 13.95 -2.77 -7.20
N PRO A 272 14.94 -2.25 -6.48
CA PRO A 272 15.99 -1.46 -7.07
C PRO A 272 16.91 -2.32 -7.94
N ARG A 273 16.68 -2.32 -9.24
CA ARG A 273 17.69 -2.70 -10.22
C ARG A 273 18.54 -1.47 -10.50
N ASN A 274 19.72 -1.38 -9.86
CA ASN A 274 20.81 -0.42 -10.18
C ASN A 274 20.40 1.06 -10.30
N VAL A 275 19.67 1.62 -9.34
CA VAL A 275 19.45 3.08 -9.29
C VAL A 275 20.30 3.65 -8.15
N PRO A 276 21.25 4.57 -8.39
CA PRO A 276 21.87 5.33 -7.33
C PRO A 276 20.79 6.24 -6.74
N LEU A 277 20.25 5.88 -5.58
CA LEU A 277 19.36 6.75 -4.81
C LEU A 277 20.22 7.77 -4.07
N PRO A 278 20.24 9.05 -4.46
CA PRO A 278 20.84 10.07 -3.63
C PRO A 278 19.98 10.20 -2.36
N MET A 279 20.57 10.06 -1.19
CA MET A 279 19.93 10.27 0.11
C MET A 279 19.37 11.70 0.31
N ALA A 280 19.49 12.55 -0.68
CA ALA A 280 18.86 13.87 -0.77
C ALA A 280 17.32 13.84 -0.56
N TRP A 281 16.68 12.68 -0.69
CA TRP A 281 15.26 12.51 -0.39
C TRP A 281 14.96 12.41 1.11
N ALA A 282 15.81 11.76 1.88
CA ALA A 282 15.64 11.70 3.33
C ALA A 282 15.88 13.08 3.98
N LEU A 283 16.78 13.88 3.39
CA LEU A 283 17.09 15.25 3.85
C LEU A 283 16.03 16.29 3.45
N LYS A 284 15.14 16.02 2.50
CA LYS A 284 13.98 16.90 2.24
C LYS A 284 12.89 16.79 3.30
N ILE A 285 12.92 15.75 4.11
CA ILE A 285 11.98 15.58 5.25
C ILE A 285 12.51 16.34 6.48
N LEU A 286 13.82 16.51 6.63
CA LEU A 286 14.42 17.26 7.74
C LEU A 286 13.93 18.71 7.88
N PRO A 287 13.73 19.51 6.80
CA PRO A 287 13.14 20.83 6.94
C PRO A 287 11.69 20.82 7.44
N ALA A 288 10.92 19.80 7.09
CA ALA A 288 9.53 19.65 7.56
C ALA A 288 9.50 19.22 9.03
N VAL A 289 10.43 18.34 9.46
CA VAL A 289 10.62 17.94 10.86
C VAL A 289 11.18 19.11 11.67
N TYR A 290 12.13 19.87 11.14
CA TYR A 290 12.68 21.06 11.78
C TYR A 290 11.62 22.17 11.93
N SER A 291 10.76 22.38 10.94
CA SER A 291 9.63 23.31 11.02
C SER A 291 8.59 22.90 12.06
N TYR A 292 8.39 21.61 12.26
CA TYR A 292 7.48 21.09 13.28
C TYR A 292 8.02 21.24 14.70
N ILE A 293 9.34 21.07 14.88
CA ILE A 293 10.03 21.21 16.20
C ILE A 293 10.13 22.67 16.63
N MET A 294 10.23 23.62 15.70
CA MET A 294 10.33 25.04 16.02
C MET A 294 8.96 25.72 16.28
N GLN A 295 7.85 24.98 16.19
CA GLN A 295 6.51 25.44 16.53
C GLN A 295 6.04 24.98 17.93
N TYR A 296 6.84 24.22 18.66
CA TYR A 296 6.65 23.84 20.05
C TYR A 296 7.90 24.18 20.87
#